data_95fff298bf6d97ec77cde96b077fcd38
#
_entry.id   95fff298bf6d97ec77cde96b077fcd38
#
_cell.length_a   1.000
_cell.length_b   1.000
_cell.length_c   1.000
_cell.angle_alpha   90.00
_cell.angle_beta   90.00
_cell.angle_gamma   90.00
#
_symmetry.space_group_name_H-M   'P 1'
#
loop_
_entity.id
_entity.type
_entity.pdbx_description
1 polymer ?
#
loop_
_entity_poly.entity_id
_entity_poly.type
_entity_poly.pdbx_seq_one_letter_code
_entity_poly.pdbx_strand_id
1 'polypeptide(L)'
;MMLRWLWRGLLALIVVAALGVAVALWRFANYAPADPAIAPDAAAQALFIDDYAGARQAFLAEGDALAARFQRVERFAIPVASAQASGLFVDGLYVPAQQSPKRLIIMSSGVHGVEGPAGSAVTRLFMQEFMGEAALADTGVLLLHAINPYGFARQRRFTEQNVDMNRNAAQTNALYLTDNAGYPLVDSLINPTQPADLGAVQHRLFLLRAVGMIGQHGMGPLRQAVLQGQYAFPKGIYYGGGALAPQLQALA
;
A
#
# COMPACT_ATOMS: atom_id res chain seq x y z
N MET A 1 56.63 5.94 21.31
CA MET A 1 55.65 5.94 22.41
C MET A 1 54.25 6.31 21.91
N MET A 2 54.11 7.39 21.17
CA MET A 2 52.82 7.91 20.62
C MET A 2 52.05 6.94 19.76
N LEU A 3 52.69 6.19 18.86
CA LEU A 3 52.03 5.23 17.98
C LEU A 3 51.35 4.06 18.76
N ARG A 4 51.92 3.61 19.87
CA ARG A 4 51.29 2.58 20.72
C ARG A 4 50.03 3.07 21.43
N TRP A 5 49.98 4.34 21.80
CA TRP A 5 48.78 4.96 22.39
C TRP A 5 47.67 5.11 21.35
N LEU A 6 48.01 5.50 20.11
CA LEU A 6 47.02 5.59 19.00
C LEU A 6 46.42 4.22 18.69
N TRP A 7 47.23 3.13 18.61
CA TRP A 7 46.74 1.78 18.40
C TRP A 7 45.86 1.28 19.55
N ARG A 8 46.18 1.62 20.79
CA ARG A 8 45.35 1.27 21.94
C ARG A 8 44.03 2.00 21.93
N GLY A 9 44.02 3.28 21.57
CA GLY A 9 42.80 4.07 21.41
C GLY A 9 41.91 3.52 20.30
N LEU A 10 42.48 3.19 19.14
CA LEU A 10 41.75 2.59 18.03
C LEU A 10 41.15 1.23 18.40
N LEU A 11 41.92 0.38 19.08
CA LEU A 11 41.45 -0.91 19.54
C LEU A 11 40.30 -0.79 20.54
N ALA A 12 40.42 0.13 21.49
CA ALA A 12 39.34 0.42 22.44
C ALA A 12 38.06 0.89 21.74
N LEU A 13 38.19 1.75 20.74
CA LEU A 13 37.05 2.22 19.92
C LEU A 13 36.38 1.08 19.16
N ILE A 14 37.16 0.18 18.55
CA ILE A 14 36.65 -1.00 17.85
C ILE A 14 35.91 -1.92 18.83
N VAL A 15 36.46 -2.17 20.01
CA VAL A 15 35.83 -3.00 21.04
C VAL A 15 34.51 -2.39 21.52
N VAL A 16 34.47 -1.08 21.78
CA VAL A 16 33.23 -0.39 22.16
C VAL A 16 32.18 -0.45 21.05
N ALA A 17 32.59 -0.24 19.79
CA ALA A 17 31.69 -0.38 18.66
C ALA A 17 31.15 -1.81 18.51
N ALA A 18 32.00 -2.83 18.65
CA ALA A 18 31.61 -4.23 18.59
C ALA A 18 30.63 -4.61 19.72
N LEU A 19 30.88 -4.12 20.94
CA LEU A 19 29.98 -4.31 22.07
C LEU A 19 28.63 -3.61 21.84
N GLY A 20 28.63 -2.39 21.30
CA GLY A 20 27.41 -1.69 20.94
C GLY A 20 26.57 -2.46 19.91
N VAL A 21 27.21 -2.99 18.86
CA VAL A 21 26.55 -3.83 17.86
C VAL A 21 26.03 -5.13 18.49
N ALA A 22 26.81 -5.78 19.33
CA ALA A 22 26.39 -7.02 20.01
C ALA A 22 25.16 -6.78 20.91
N VAL A 23 25.14 -5.69 21.68
CA VAL A 23 23.98 -5.29 22.51
C VAL A 23 22.76 -4.96 21.65
N ALA A 24 22.95 -4.26 20.54
CA ALA A 24 21.86 -3.95 19.63
C ALA A 24 21.25 -5.22 19.00
N LEU A 25 22.10 -6.14 18.55
CA LEU A 25 21.66 -7.43 18.00
C LEU A 25 20.98 -8.29 19.06
N TRP A 26 21.51 -8.31 20.27
CA TRP A 26 20.88 -9.05 21.39
C TRP A 26 19.51 -8.47 21.72
N ARG A 27 19.39 -7.15 21.83
CA ARG A 27 18.08 -6.48 22.05
C ARG A 27 17.10 -6.76 20.93
N PHE A 28 17.55 -6.75 19.67
CA PHE A 28 16.70 -7.05 18.52
C PHE A 28 16.25 -8.52 18.54
N ALA A 29 17.15 -9.46 18.83
CA ALA A 29 16.84 -10.89 18.91
C ALA A 29 15.90 -11.24 20.08
N ASN A 30 15.95 -10.47 21.16
CA ASN A 30 15.13 -10.66 22.36
C ASN A 30 14.04 -9.60 22.50
N TYR A 31 13.72 -8.91 21.40
CA TYR A 31 12.63 -7.93 21.41
C TYR A 31 11.30 -8.66 21.63
N ALA A 32 10.69 -8.40 22.77
CA ALA A 32 9.29 -8.73 23.03
C ALA A 32 8.47 -7.44 23.04
N PRO A 33 7.32 -7.37 22.34
CA PRO A 33 6.41 -6.25 22.47
C PRO A 33 6.05 -6.02 23.94
N ALA A 34 5.95 -4.77 24.37
CA ALA A 34 5.60 -4.42 25.75
C ALA A 34 4.21 -4.92 26.16
N ASP A 35 3.30 -5.00 25.17
CA ASP A 35 2.00 -5.65 25.34
C ASP A 35 2.00 -7.00 24.63
N PRO A 36 1.59 -8.08 25.33
CA PRO A 36 1.23 -9.31 24.64
C PRO A 36 0.16 -8.94 23.61
N ALA A 37 0.33 -9.43 22.38
CA ALA A 37 -0.58 -9.16 21.28
C ALA A 37 -2.01 -9.25 21.80
N ILE A 38 -2.76 -8.13 21.70
CA ILE A 38 -4.19 -8.13 21.97
C ILE A 38 -4.74 -9.23 21.07
N ALA A 39 -5.31 -10.27 21.66
CA ALA A 39 -5.92 -11.35 20.90
C ALA A 39 -6.95 -10.72 19.97
N PRO A 40 -6.86 -10.91 18.65
CA PRO A 40 -7.81 -10.30 17.75
C PRO A 40 -9.21 -10.78 18.12
N ASP A 41 -10.16 -9.86 18.19
CA ASP A 41 -11.57 -10.19 18.35
C ASP A 41 -12.01 -11.08 17.18
N ALA A 42 -12.73 -12.16 17.49
CA ALA A 42 -13.21 -13.10 16.50
C ALA A 42 -14.16 -12.45 15.48
N ALA A 43 -14.96 -11.47 15.90
CA ALA A 43 -15.83 -10.70 15.01
C ALA A 43 -15.01 -9.84 14.05
N ALA A 44 -13.96 -9.18 14.53
CA ALA A 44 -13.05 -8.41 13.68
C ALA A 44 -12.29 -9.32 12.70
N GLN A 45 -11.86 -10.51 13.12
CA GLN A 45 -11.22 -11.49 12.24
C GLN A 45 -12.14 -11.96 11.12
N ALA A 46 -13.43 -12.16 11.38
CA ALA A 46 -14.41 -12.60 10.39
C ALA A 46 -14.66 -11.57 9.26
N LEU A 47 -14.23 -10.33 9.45
CA LEU A 47 -14.29 -9.30 8.40
C LEU A 47 -13.19 -9.47 7.34
N PHE A 48 -12.06 -10.12 7.69
CA PHE A 48 -10.96 -10.31 6.76
C PHE A 48 -11.24 -11.49 5.85
N ILE A 49 -11.25 -11.22 4.54
CA ILE A 49 -11.40 -12.21 3.49
C ILE A 49 -10.21 -12.03 2.55
N ASP A 50 -9.37 -13.06 2.43
CA ASP A 50 -8.09 -12.98 1.74
C ASP A 50 -8.22 -12.96 0.21
N ASP A 51 -9.27 -13.57 -0.34
CA ASP A 51 -9.50 -13.61 -1.76
C ASP A 51 -10.43 -12.48 -2.23
N TYR A 52 -10.15 -11.96 -3.43
CA TYR A 52 -10.93 -10.88 -4.04
C TYR A 52 -12.40 -11.23 -4.25
N ALA A 53 -12.70 -12.44 -4.73
CA ALA A 53 -14.07 -12.80 -5.09
C ALA A 53 -14.96 -12.89 -3.85
N GLY A 54 -14.48 -13.50 -2.78
CA GLY A 54 -15.16 -13.56 -1.49
C GLY A 54 -15.32 -12.17 -0.85
N ALA A 55 -14.26 -11.36 -0.88
CA ALA A 55 -14.31 -9.98 -0.36
C ALA A 55 -15.31 -9.10 -1.14
N ARG A 56 -15.35 -9.22 -2.48
CA ARG A 56 -16.33 -8.56 -3.32
C ARG A 56 -17.76 -9.01 -3.01
N GLN A 57 -17.99 -10.32 -2.90
CA GLN A 57 -19.30 -10.86 -2.56
C GLN A 57 -19.78 -10.31 -1.20
N ALA A 58 -18.92 -10.30 -0.21
CA ALA A 58 -19.25 -9.77 1.11
C ALA A 58 -19.56 -8.27 1.07
N PHE A 59 -18.79 -7.47 0.33
CA PHE A 59 -19.09 -6.03 0.13
C PHE A 59 -20.46 -5.82 -0.52
N LEU A 60 -20.81 -6.58 -1.54
CA LEU A 60 -22.11 -6.50 -2.21
C LEU A 60 -23.27 -6.91 -1.29
N ALA A 61 -23.08 -7.95 -0.46
CA ALA A 61 -24.06 -8.38 0.54
C ALA A 61 -24.31 -7.30 1.62
N GLU A 62 -23.25 -6.61 2.10
CA GLU A 62 -23.42 -5.45 2.99
C GLU A 62 -24.19 -4.31 2.30
N GLY A 63 -23.96 -4.11 0.99
CA GLY A 63 -24.73 -3.18 0.18
C GLY A 63 -26.21 -3.54 0.13
N ASP A 64 -26.56 -4.85 0.05
CA ASP A 64 -27.96 -5.31 0.13
C ASP A 64 -28.59 -5.00 1.48
N ALA A 65 -27.84 -5.21 2.56
CA ALA A 65 -28.30 -4.87 3.91
C ALA A 65 -28.53 -3.35 4.09
N LEU A 66 -27.68 -2.50 3.49
CA LEU A 66 -27.90 -1.05 3.48
C LEU A 66 -29.12 -0.66 2.65
N ALA A 67 -29.36 -1.30 1.49
CA ALA A 67 -30.52 -1.04 0.66
C ALA A 67 -31.85 -1.45 1.34
N ALA A 68 -31.83 -2.38 2.28
CA ALA A 68 -32.98 -2.71 3.11
C ALA A 68 -33.26 -1.66 4.20
N ARG A 69 -32.26 -0.84 4.56
CA ARG A 69 -32.34 0.19 5.62
C ARG A 69 -32.61 1.58 5.09
N PHE A 70 -32.07 1.91 3.94
CA PHE A 70 -32.13 3.25 3.34
C PHE A 70 -32.95 3.27 2.06
N GLN A 71 -33.79 4.29 1.88
CA GLN A 71 -34.68 4.40 0.72
C GLN A 71 -33.93 4.48 -0.61
N ARG A 72 -32.74 5.05 -0.60
CA ARG A 72 -31.93 5.22 -1.81
C ARG A 72 -30.50 4.75 -1.56
N VAL A 73 -30.12 3.73 -2.33
CA VAL A 73 -28.77 3.19 -2.40
C VAL A 73 -28.44 2.97 -3.88
N GLU A 74 -27.49 3.71 -4.39
CA GLU A 74 -27.07 3.60 -5.78
C GLU A 74 -25.85 2.70 -5.88
N ARG A 75 -25.80 1.86 -6.93
CA ARG A 75 -24.72 0.91 -7.15
C ARG A 75 -24.23 0.98 -8.58
N PHE A 76 -22.95 0.82 -8.74
CA PHE A 76 -22.33 0.66 -10.05
C PHE A 76 -21.17 -0.34 -9.96
N ALA A 77 -20.80 -0.91 -11.09
CA ALA A 77 -19.67 -1.80 -11.22
C ALA A 77 -18.91 -1.45 -12.50
N ILE A 78 -17.65 -1.09 -12.38
CA ILE A 78 -16.76 -0.77 -13.50
C ILE A 78 -15.95 -2.03 -13.80
N PRO A 79 -16.13 -2.68 -14.97
CA PRO A 79 -15.35 -3.83 -15.32
C PRO A 79 -13.88 -3.45 -15.58
N VAL A 80 -12.96 -4.26 -15.07
CA VAL A 80 -11.53 -4.10 -15.29
C VAL A 80 -11.02 -5.22 -16.17
N ALA A 81 -10.59 -4.86 -17.37
CA ALA A 81 -10.04 -5.81 -18.33
C ALA A 81 -8.68 -6.36 -17.84
N SER A 82 -8.50 -7.67 -18.00
CA SER A 82 -7.26 -8.37 -17.69
C SER A 82 -7.08 -9.56 -18.63
N ALA A 83 -5.84 -9.80 -19.08
CA ALA A 83 -5.48 -11.00 -19.84
C ALA A 83 -5.30 -12.23 -18.95
N GLN A 84 -5.09 -12.03 -17.63
CA GLN A 84 -4.71 -13.08 -16.68
C GLN A 84 -5.80 -13.42 -15.66
N ALA A 85 -6.89 -12.65 -15.60
CA ALA A 85 -7.99 -12.85 -14.65
C ALA A 85 -9.31 -12.38 -15.24
N SER A 86 -10.41 -12.98 -14.81
CA SER A 86 -11.77 -12.61 -15.20
C SER A 86 -12.60 -12.20 -13.98
N GLY A 87 -13.73 -11.55 -14.21
CA GLY A 87 -14.63 -11.16 -13.12
C GLY A 87 -14.10 -10.03 -12.23
N LEU A 88 -13.22 -9.19 -12.76
CA LEU A 88 -12.63 -8.06 -12.05
C LEU A 88 -13.50 -6.82 -12.23
N PHE A 89 -13.85 -6.18 -11.11
CA PHE A 89 -14.66 -4.97 -11.09
C PHE A 89 -14.16 -3.99 -10.01
N VAL A 90 -14.35 -2.72 -10.25
CA VAL A 90 -14.41 -1.72 -9.18
C VAL A 90 -15.89 -1.52 -8.88
N ASP A 91 -16.33 -1.95 -7.71
CA ASP A 91 -17.73 -1.78 -7.30
C ASP A 91 -17.89 -0.50 -6.50
N GLY A 92 -18.92 0.25 -6.79
CA GLY A 92 -19.30 1.47 -6.10
C GLY A 92 -20.66 1.35 -5.43
N LEU A 93 -20.75 1.89 -4.21
CA LEU A 93 -21.97 2.00 -3.43
C LEU A 93 -22.12 3.43 -2.94
N TYR A 94 -23.15 4.12 -3.36
CA TYR A 94 -23.45 5.46 -2.89
C TYR A 94 -24.74 5.50 -2.10
N VAL A 95 -24.65 5.95 -0.86
CA VAL A 95 -25.79 6.24 0.00
C VAL A 95 -25.88 7.75 0.16
N PRO A 96 -26.85 8.42 -0.44
CA PRO A 96 -27.00 9.87 -0.32
C PRO A 96 -27.39 10.28 1.11
N ALA A 97 -27.14 11.54 1.45
CA ALA A 97 -27.67 12.12 2.68
C ALA A 97 -29.20 11.97 2.72
N GLN A 98 -29.74 11.56 3.88
CA GLN A 98 -31.16 11.24 4.03
C GLN A 98 -32.06 12.48 4.16
N GLN A 99 -31.44 13.64 4.46
CA GLN A 99 -32.12 14.94 4.58
C GLN A 99 -31.45 15.96 3.65
N SER A 100 -30.87 17.02 4.19
CA SER A 100 -30.19 18.06 3.42
C SER A 100 -28.70 17.75 3.27
N PRO A 101 -28.19 17.45 2.05
CA PRO A 101 -26.80 17.09 1.85
C PRO A 101 -25.87 18.28 2.13
N LYS A 102 -24.91 18.12 3.03
CA LYS A 102 -23.87 19.09 3.37
C LYS A 102 -22.46 18.54 3.19
N ARG A 103 -22.32 17.22 3.30
CA ARG A 103 -21.03 16.54 3.30
C ARG A 103 -21.08 15.28 2.46
N LEU A 104 -19.92 14.90 1.94
CA LEU A 104 -19.70 13.63 1.27
C LEU A 104 -18.45 12.97 1.85
N ILE A 105 -18.59 11.76 2.33
CA ILE A 105 -17.47 10.89 2.66
C ILE A 105 -17.21 9.98 1.47
N ILE A 106 -15.98 9.94 0.99
CA ILE A 106 -15.53 8.99 -0.02
C ILE A 106 -14.50 8.07 0.64
N MET A 107 -14.79 6.77 0.63
CA MET A 107 -13.89 5.74 1.14
C MET A 107 -13.57 4.75 0.02
N SER A 108 -12.30 4.55 -0.25
CA SER A 108 -11.84 3.58 -1.23
C SER A 108 -10.95 2.53 -0.59
N SER A 109 -11.01 1.28 -1.09
CA SER A 109 -10.18 0.18 -0.64
C SER A 109 -9.43 -0.46 -1.81
N GLY A 110 -8.36 -1.20 -1.51
CA GLY A 110 -7.62 -1.97 -2.49
C GLY A 110 -6.94 -1.14 -3.57
N VAL A 111 -6.45 0.05 -3.26
CA VAL A 111 -5.59 0.86 -4.16
C VAL A 111 -4.31 0.09 -4.47
N HIS A 112 -3.69 -0.50 -3.45
CA HIS A 112 -2.72 -1.57 -3.63
C HIS A 112 -3.42 -2.90 -3.34
N GLY A 113 -3.29 -3.85 -4.24
CA GLY A 113 -4.05 -5.09 -4.13
C GLY A 113 -3.70 -5.93 -2.90
N VAL A 114 -2.43 -5.95 -2.47
CA VAL A 114 -1.99 -6.66 -1.25
C VAL A 114 -2.62 -6.13 0.04
N GLU A 115 -3.11 -4.89 0.02
CA GLU A 115 -3.82 -4.24 1.14
C GLU A 115 -5.35 -4.47 1.05
N GLY A 116 -5.80 -5.14 -0.01
CA GLY A 116 -7.21 -5.38 -0.31
C GLY A 116 -7.99 -6.03 0.82
N PRO A 117 -7.51 -7.13 1.44
CA PRO A 117 -8.19 -7.78 2.56
C PRO A 117 -8.44 -6.82 3.73
N ALA A 118 -7.43 -6.05 4.13
CA ALA A 118 -7.54 -5.10 5.22
C ALA A 118 -8.48 -3.93 4.86
N GLY A 119 -8.32 -3.35 3.66
CA GLY A 119 -9.18 -2.28 3.19
C GLY A 119 -10.65 -2.70 3.06
N SER A 120 -10.91 -3.92 2.56
CA SER A 120 -12.25 -4.50 2.49
C SER A 120 -12.86 -4.71 3.87
N ALA A 121 -12.09 -5.27 4.82
CA ALA A 121 -12.54 -5.49 6.19
C ALA A 121 -12.93 -4.17 6.88
N VAL A 122 -12.10 -3.13 6.76
CA VAL A 122 -12.38 -1.79 7.31
C VAL A 122 -13.62 -1.16 6.68
N THR A 123 -13.79 -1.29 5.35
CA THR A 123 -14.97 -0.78 4.66
C THR A 123 -16.24 -1.49 5.15
N ARG A 124 -16.21 -2.80 5.30
CA ARG A 124 -17.34 -3.59 5.82
C ARG A 124 -17.68 -3.23 7.27
N LEU A 125 -16.66 -3.09 8.13
CA LEU A 125 -16.86 -2.62 9.50
C LEU A 125 -17.54 -1.24 9.52
N PHE A 126 -17.08 -0.32 8.65
CA PHE A 126 -17.70 1.00 8.51
C PHE A 126 -19.17 0.91 8.10
N MET A 127 -19.52 0.02 7.15
CA MET A 127 -20.89 -0.19 6.71
C MET A 127 -21.78 -0.72 7.84
N GLN A 128 -21.26 -1.63 8.65
CA GLN A 128 -22.00 -2.28 9.75
C GLN A 128 -22.21 -1.34 10.93
N GLU A 129 -21.17 -0.61 11.34
CA GLU A 129 -21.15 0.09 12.64
C GLU A 129 -21.39 1.60 12.53
N PHE A 130 -21.00 2.23 11.41
CA PHE A 130 -20.97 3.70 11.32
C PHE A 130 -22.00 4.30 10.36
N MET A 131 -22.64 3.51 9.50
CA MET A 131 -23.67 3.99 8.59
C MET A 131 -25.05 3.93 9.22
N GLY A 132 -25.26 4.69 10.32
CA GLY A 132 -26.55 4.87 10.97
C GLY A 132 -27.35 6.07 10.44
N GLU A 133 -28.66 6.12 10.69
CA GLU A 133 -29.55 7.19 10.20
C GLU A 133 -29.09 8.59 10.63
N ALA A 134 -28.66 8.74 11.89
CA ALA A 134 -28.17 10.02 12.42
C ALA A 134 -26.89 10.49 11.72
N ALA A 135 -25.97 9.56 11.42
CA ALA A 135 -24.74 9.88 10.72
C ALA A 135 -24.98 10.29 9.26
N LEU A 136 -25.98 9.71 8.62
CA LEU A 136 -26.35 9.98 7.23
C LEU A 136 -27.39 11.09 7.05
N ALA A 137 -27.82 11.76 8.11
CA ALA A 137 -28.83 12.82 7.99
C ALA A 137 -28.41 13.92 7.01
N ASP A 138 -27.17 14.43 7.11
CA ASP A 138 -26.64 15.49 6.23
C ASP A 138 -25.37 15.07 5.47
N THR A 139 -24.98 13.78 5.55
CA THR A 139 -23.74 13.25 4.98
C THR A 139 -24.04 12.11 4.02
N GLY A 140 -23.66 12.28 2.75
CA GLY A 140 -23.63 11.18 1.79
C GLY A 140 -22.35 10.35 1.94
N VAL A 141 -22.40 9.08 1.58
CA VAL A 141 -21.25 8.18 1.62
C VAL A 141 -21.09 7.46 0.29
N LEU A 142 -19.92 7.58 -0.31
CA LEU A 142 -19.49 6.80 -1.49
C LEU A 142 -18.40 5.82 -1.08
N LEU A 143 -18.67 4.53 -1.26
CA LEU A 143 -17.74 3.44 -1.00
C LEU A 143 -17.28 2.84 -2.32
N LEU A 144 -15.97 2.64 -2.47
CA LEU A 144 -15.35 2.05 -3.67
C LEU A 144 -14.53 0.82 -3.29
N HIS A 145 -14.94 -0.33 -3.82
CA HIS A 145 -14.32 -1.65 -3.61
C HIS A 145 -14.03 -2.31 -4.97
N ALA A 146 -12.88 -2.70 -5.33
CA ALA A 146 -11.53 -2.38 -4.92
C ALA A 146 -10.89 -1.66 -6.12
N ILE A 147 -10.13 -0.58 -5.89
CA ILE A 147 -9.60 0.26 -6.98
C ILE A 147 -8.65 -0.53 -7.90
N ASN A 148 -7.90 -1.49 -7.36
CA ASN A 148 -7.04 -2.40 -8.10
C ASN A 148 -7.50 -3.87 -7.88
N PRO A 149 -8.57 -4.31 -8.55
CA PRO A 149 -9.12 -5.66 -8.36
C PRO A 149 -8.15 -6.74 -8.85
N TYR A 150 -7.36 -6.47 -9.90
CA TYR A 150 -6.32 -7.39 -10.36
C TYR A 150 -5.25 -7.61 -9.29
N GLY A 151 -4.73 -6.54 -8.72
CA GLY A 151 -3.74 -6.63 -7.66
C GLY A 151 -4.26 -7.38 -6.45
N PHE A 152 -5.52 -7.17 -6.06
CA PHE A 152 -6.17 -7.91 -4.98
C PHE A 152 -6.25 -9.41 -5.31
N ALA A 153 -6.81 -9.77 -6.48
CA ALA A 153 -6.96 -11.16 -6.91
C ALA A 153 -5.61 -11.90 -7.06
N ARG A 154 -4.53 -11.19 -7.31
CA ARG A 154 -3.18 -11.75 -7.51
C ARG A 154 -2.23 -11.48 -6.34
N GLN A 155 -2.71 -10.91 -5.25
CA GLN A 155 -1.92 -10.51 -4.08
C GLN A 155 -0.69 -9.66 -4.47
N ARG A 156 -0.88 -8.73 -5.38
CA ARG A 156 0.14 -7.83 -5.90
C ARG A 156 -0.17 -6.39 -5.52
N ARG A 157 0.87 -5.59 -5.30
CA ARG A 157 0.73 -4.15 -5.08
C ARG A 157 0.16 -3.45 -6.32
N PHE A 158 0.65 -3.80 -7.51
CA PHE A 158 0.44 -3.12 -8.78
C PHE A 158 -0.65 -3.76 -9.62
N THR A 159 -1.11 -3.04 -10.65
CA THR A 159 -1.99 -3.58 -11.69
C THR A 159 -1.27 -4.64 -12.54
N GLU A 160 -2.01 -5.26 -13.49
CA GLU A 160 -1.42 -6.21 -14.44
C GLU A 160 -0.26 -5.58 -15.26
N GLN A 161 -0.40 -4.30 -15.61
CA GLN A 161 0.60 -3.52 -16.35
C GLN A 161 1.68 -2.89 -15.45
N ASN A 162 1.81 -3.38 -14.21
CA ASN A 162 2.76 -2.89 -13.21
C ASN A 162 2.55 -1.42 -12.77
N VAL A 163 1.37 -0.87 -12.96
CA VAL A 163 1.05 0.51 -12.54
C VAL A 163 0.75 0.55 -11.05
N ASP A 164 1.42 1.45 -10.34
CA ASP A 164 1.09 1.84 -8.98
C ASP A 164 -0.08 2.84 -9.02
N MET A 165 -1.27 2.38 -8.61
CA MET A 165 -2.49 3.19 -8.64
C MET A 165 -2.39 4.44 -7.76
N ASN A 166 -1.55 4.40 -6.70
CA ASN A 166 -1.28 5.55 -5.83
C ASN A 166 -0.26 6.53 -6.46
N ARG A 167 0.15 6.31 -7.70
CA ARG A 167 0.96 7.21 -8.53
C ARG A 167 0.26 7.58 -9.84
N ASN A 168 -0.94 7.03 -10.07
CA ASN A 168 -1.65 7.17 -11.34
C ASN A 168 -2.80 8.18 -11.29
N ALA A 169 -3.24 8.66 -10.14
CA ALA A 169 -4.35 9.60 -9.99
C ALA A 169 -3.93 11.03 -10.38
N ALA A 170 -3.99 11.35 -11.66
CA ALA A 170 -3.66 12.67 -12.20
C ALA A 170 -4.89 13.44 -12.64
N GLN A 171 -4.91 14.75 -12.37
CA GLN A 171 -5.91 15.67 -12.94
C GLN A 171 -5.56 16.06 -14.39
N THR A 172 -4.31 15.95 -14.77
CA THR A 172 -3.81 16.27 -16.11
C THR A 172 -2.73 15.28 -16.53
N ASN A 173 -2.51 15.12 -17.84
CA ASN A 173 -1.46 14.26 -18.37
C ASN A 173 -0.04 14.75 -18.06
N ALA A 174 0.13 15.95 -17.52
CA ALA A 174 1.45 16.47 -17.15
C ALA A 174 2.16 15.62 -16.10
N LEU A 175 1.40 14.93 -15.22
CA LEU A 175 1.97 14.02 -14.23
C LEU A 175 2.81 12.91 -14.89
N TYR A 176 2.32 12.32 -15.98
CA TYR A 176 2.97 11.19 -16.65
C TYR A 176 4.22 11.58 -17.43
N LEU A 177 4.46 12.88 -17.61
CA LEU A 177 5.66 13.45 -18.21
C LEU A 177 6.67 13.92 -17.17
N THR A 178 6.38 13.74 -15.88
CA THR A 178 7.25 14.16 -14.79
C THR A 178 8.49 13.28 -14.74
N ASP A 179 9.67 13.92 -14.76
CA ASP A 179 10.93 13.24 -14.56
C ASP A 179 11.24 13.07 -13.07
N ASN A 180 11.82 11.92 -12.74
CA ASN A 180 12.39 11.65 -11.42
C ASN A 180 13.88 11.33 -11.57
N ALA A 181 14.70 12.36 -11.67
CA ALA A 181 16.15 12.24 -11.84
C ALA A 181 16.85 11.44 -10.72
N GLY A 182 16.21 11.31 -9.56
CA GLY A 182 16.72 10.50 -8.44
C GLY A 182 16.45 9.00 -8.59
N TYR A 183 15.43 8.60 -9.35
CA TYR A 183 15.02 7.20 -9.41
C TYR A 183 16.09 6.25 -9.98
N PRO A 184 16.87 6.61 -11.03
CA PRO A 184 17.96 5.77 -11.52
C PRO A 184 18.98 5.39 -10.45
N LEU A 185 19.18 6.22 -9.42
CA LEU A 185 20.10 5.92 -8.32
C LEU A 185 19.65 4.71 -7.49
N VAL A 186 18.33 4.58 -7.29
CA VAL A 186 17.75 3.51 -6.46
C VAL A 186 17.32 2.30 -7.28
N ASP A 187 17.09 2.44 -8.57
CA ASP A 187 16.52 1.42 -9.46
C ASP A 187 17.20 0.04 -9.31
N SER A 188 18.52 -0.01 -9.45
CA SER A 188 19.27 -1.27 -9.37
C SER A 188 19.25 -1.93 -7.99
N LEU A 189 18.93 -1.18 -6.93
CA LEU A 189 18.81 -1.70 -5.57
C LEU A 189 17.42 -2.28 -5.30
N ILE A 190 16.37 -1.58 -5.78
CA ILE A 190 14.99 -1.91 -5.44
C ILE A 190 14.26 -2.74 -6.51
N ASN A 191 14.82 -2.84 -7.72
CA ASN A 191 14.27 -3.62 -8.83
C ASN A 191 15.24 -4.73 -9.28
N PRO A 192 15.35 -5.84 -8.54
CA PRO A 192 16.19 -6.96 -8.97
C PRO A 192 15.67 -7.54 -10.30
N THR A 193 16.58 -7.80 -11.23
CA THR A 193 16.24 -8.33 -12.56
C THR A 193 16.04 -9.85 -12.57
N GLN A 194 16.38 -10.52 -11.46
CA GLN A 194 16.25 -11.96 -11.29
C GLN A 194 15.20 -12.27 -10.23
N PRO A 195 14.55 -13.46 -10.27
CA PRO A 195 13.69 -13.92 -9.22
C PRO A 195 14.36 -13.84 -7.83
N ALA A 196 13.57 -13.61 -6.79
CA ALA A 196 14.08 -13.55 -5.44
C ALA A 196 14.74 -14.88 -5.04
N ASP A 197 16.03 -14.81 -4.70
CA ASP A 197 16.79 -15.92 -4.15
C ASP A 197 17.38 -15.49 -2.80
N LEU A 198 16.76 -15.97 -1.71
CA LEU A 198 17.16 -15.63 -0.35
C LEU A 198 18.57 -16.14 -0.02
N GLY A 199 19.09 -17.12 -0.76
CA GLY A 199 20.46 -17.63 -0.67
C GLY A 199 21.50 -16.77 -1.37
N ALA A 200 21.10 -15.95 -2.33
CA ALA A 200 22.02 -15.16 -3.14
C ALA A 200 22.77 -14.11 -2.32
N VAL A 201 24.06 -13.98 -2.57
CA VAL A 201 24.94 -13.02 -1.88
C VAL A 201 24.42 -11.58 -2.01
N GLN A 202 23.89 -11.23 -3.17
CA GLN A 202 23.34 -9.89 -3.41
C GLN A 202 22.20 -9.53 -2.47
N HIS A 203 21.33 -10.46 -2.07
CA HIS A 203 20.27 -10.23 -1.10
C HIS A 203 20.84 -10.05 0.31
N ARG A 204 21.87 -10.84 0.66
CA ARG A 204 22.58 -10.69 1.95
C ARG A 204 23.30 -9.37 2.06
N LEU A 205 23.80 -8.84 0.93
CA LEU A 205 24.49 -7.55 0.87
C LEU A 205 23.55 -6.34 0.64
N PHE A 206 22.23 -6.57 0.53
CA PHE A 206 21.26 -5.49 0.30
C PHE A 206 21.41 -4.32 1.29
N LEU A 207 21.46 -4.61 2.58
CA LEU A 207 21.63 -3.59 3.61
C LEU A 207 22.94 -2.83 3.50
N LEU A 208 24.04 -3.52 3.19
CA LEU A 208 25.34 -2.87 3.01
C LEU A 208 25.33 -1.93 1.79
N ARG A 209 24.70 -2.36 0.68
CA ARG A 209 24.53 -1.52 -0.50
C ARG A 209 23.66 -0.31 -0.20
N ALA A 210 22.55 -0.49 0.52
CA ALA A 210 21.66 0.57 0.94
C ALA A 210 22.39 1.61 1.83
N VAL A 211 23.15 1.14 2.83
CA VAL A 211 23.96 2.02 3.68
C VAL A 211 25.04 2.75 2.87
N GLY A 212 25.70 2.07 1.94
CA GLY A 212 26.66 2.70 1.02
C GLY A 212 26.03 3.81 0.18
N MET A 213 24.83 3.57 -0.37
CA MET A 213 24.08 4.60 -1.11
C MET A 213 23.69 5.80 -0.24
N ILE A 214 23.25 5.54 1.00
CA ILE A 214 22.95 6.61 1.96
C ILE A 214 24.20 7.44 2.25
N GLY A 215 25.34 6.79 2.41
CA GLY A 215 26.63 7.49 2.62
C GLY A 215 27.06 8.36 1.43
N GLN A 216 26.76 7.92 0.19
CA GLN A 216 27.13 8.63 -1.03
C GLN A 216 26.16 9.75 -1.39
N HIS A 217 24.86 9.54 -1.25
CA HIS A 217 23.81 10.42 -1.77
C HIS A 217 23.00 11.12 -0.66
N GLY A 218 23.12 10.65 0.57
CA GLY A 218 22.29 11.11 1.69
C GLY A 218 20.90 10.45 1.69
N MET A 219 20.27 10.38 2.86
CA MET A 219 18.94 9.80 3.02
C MET A 219 17.83 10.63 2.34
N GLY A 220 17.94 11.96 2.36
CA GLY A 220 16.92 12.86 1.80
C GLY A 220 16.66 12.64 0.32
N PRO A 221 17.67 12.75 -0.58
CA PRO A 221 17.51 12.50 -2.01
C PRO A 221 16.99 11.10 -2.34
N LEU A 222 17.51 10.06 -1.68
CA LEU A 222 17.05 8.68 -1.90
C LEU A 222 15.59 8.48 -1.49
N ARG A 223 15.21 9.05 -0.34
CA ARG A 223 13.81 9.02 0.11
C ARG A 223 12.90 9.75 -0.89
N GLN A 224 13.31 10.91 -1.37
CA GLN A 224 12.53 11.67 -2.36
C GLN A 224 12.37 10.88 -3.67
N ALA A 225 13.44 10.24 -4.16
CA ALA A 225 13.41 9.39 -5.34
C ALA A 225 12.34 8.27 -5.25
N VAL A 226 12.18 7.67 -4.08
CA VAL A 226 11.16 6.63 -3.83
C VAL A 226 9.76 7.22 -3.68
N LEU A 227 9.59 8.30 -2.91
CA LEU A 227 8.27 8.86 -2.58
C LEU A 227 7.60 9.55 -3.77
N GLN A 228 8.36 10.17 -4.64
CA GLN A 228 7.85 10.88 -5.80
C GLN A 228 7.18 9.93 -6.83
N GLY A 229 7.54 8.65 -6.84
CA GLY A 229 7.17 7.73 -7.91
C GLY A 229 7.96 7.99 -9.20
N GLN A 230 7.64 7.28 -10.27
CA GLN A 230 8.37 7.43 -11.54
C GLN A 230 7.50 7.00 -12.73
N TYR A 231 7.84 7.49 -13.93
CA TYR A 231 7.07 7.27 -15.16
C TYR A 231 7.94 6.78 -16.32
N ALA A 232 9.25 6.58 -16.10
CA ALA A 232 10.23 6.19 -17.11
C ALA A 232 10.61 4.69 -17.06
N PHE A 233 10.34 4.00 -15.93
CA PHE A 233 10.74 2.60 -15.70
C PHE A 233 9.52 1.70 -15.55
N PRO A 234 8.90 1.22 -16.64
CA PRO A 234 7.62 0.49 -16.58
C PRO A 234 7.71 -0.87 -15.88
N LYS A 235 8.92 -1.43 -15.70
CA LYS A 235 9.15 -2.66 -14.93
C LYS A 235 9.57 -2.41 -13.48
N GLY A 236 9.84 -1.16 -13.12
CA GLY A 236 10.24 -0.77 -11.77
C GLY A 236 9.05 -0.57 -10.84
N ILE A 237 9.30 -0.66 -9.54
CA ILE A 237 8.31 -0.30 -8.53
C ILE A 237 8.01 1.20 -8.57
N TYR A 238 6.84 1.60 -8.04
CA TYR A 238 6.34 2.98 -8.06
C TYR A 238 6.12 3.57 -9.47
N TYR A 239 5.96 2.71 -10.49
CA TYR A 239 5.61 3.15 -11.84
C TYR A 239 4.19 3.68 -11.88
N GLY A 240 4.04 4.97 -12.21
CA GLY A 240 2.74 5.64 -12.25
C GLY A 240 1.96 5.47 -13.57
N GLY A 241 2.48 4.72 -14.52
CA GLY A 241 1.85 4.56 -15.85
C GLY A 241 2.21 5.66 -16.84
N GLY A 242 1.73 5.54 -18.06
CA GLY A 242 1.86 6.57 -19.12
C GLY A 242 0.57 7.36 -19.37
N ALA A 243 -0.52 6.96 -18.72
CA ALA A 243 -1.84 7.61 -18.79
C ALA A 243 -2.68 7.21 -17.58
N LEU A 244 -3.77 7.91 -17.34
CA LEU A 244 -4.74 7.55 -16.31
C LEU A 244 -5.32 6.16 -16.58
N ALA A 245 -5.32 5.30 -15.58
CA ALA A 245 -5.82 3.94 -15.70
C ALA A 245 -7.32 3.92 -16.05
N PRO A 246 -7.79 2.99 -16.90
CA PRO A 246 -9.17 2.98 -17.38
C PRO A 246 -10.22 3.01 -16.28
N GLN A 247 -10.00 2.27 -15.19
CA GLN A 247 -10.91 2.25 -14.04
C GLN A 247 -10.96 3.60 -13.31
N LEU A 248 -9.87 4.35 -13.26
CA LEU A 248 -9.87 5.72 -12.69
C LEU A 248 -10.51 6.73 -13.65
N GLN A 249 -10.36 6.55 -14.96
CA GLN A 249 -11.09 7.38 -15.95
C GLN A 249 -12.59 7.19 -15.83
N ALA A 250 -13.06 5.97 -15.55
CA ALA A 250 -14.48 5.68 -15.40
C ALA A 250 -15.06 6.15 -14.05
N LEU A 251 -14.21 6.48 -13.07
CA LEU A 251 -14.60 7.05 -11.77
C LEU A 251 -14.59 8.59 -11.78
N ALA A 252 -13.90 9.22 -12.73
CA ALA A 252 -13.78 10.67 -12.83
C ALA A 252 -14.98 11.31 -13.52
#